data_849024c21e7da9b545c924588e9c2ac6
#
_entry.id   849024c21e7da9b545c924588e9c2ac6
#
_cell.length_a   1.000
_cell.length_b   1.000
_cell.length_c   1.000
_cell.angle_alpha   90.00
_cell.angle_beta   90.00
_cell.angle_gamma   90.00
#
_symmetry.space_group_name_H-M   'P 1'
#
loop_
_entity.id
_entity.type
_entity.pdbx_description
1 polymer ?
#
loop_
_entity_poly.entity_id
_entity_poly.type
_entity_poly.pdbx_seq_one_letter_code
_entity_poly.pdbx_strand_id
1 'polypeptide(L)'
;MQDEFLAGFAPGVDAKMTPYTVSKHGVVAMTRTMAVSDNGIMHKAICPAWTDTEIVSTAGQAQDASDLKAHIQKMGGLMTPEHVAEGFFRLLTQCGNGATMVIVKDCPYIVMPDYNKSIVLLLAGVSKLVGKVMSKDMVTGAHLTVAITLMFLIFCYLLTIIF
;
A
#
# COMPACT_ATOMS: atom_id res chain seq x y z
N MET A 1 -9.97 -1.03 -12.01
CA MET A 1 -10.68 -1.82 -10.98
C MET A 1 -9.79 -1.72 -9.76
N GLN A 2 -10.12 -0.81 -8.86
CA GLN A 2 -9.30 -0.52 -7.68
C GLN A 2 -10.13 -0.84 -6.46
N ASP A 3 -9.54 -1.55 -5.57
CA ASP A 3 -10.20 -2.37 -4.60
C ASP A 3 -10.29 -1.63 -3.26
N GLU A 4 -11.47 -1.60 -2.67
CA GLU A 4 -11.73 -0.88 -1.40
C GLU A 4 -10.92 -1.40 -0.21
N PHE A 5 -10.45 -2.65 -0.26
CA PHE A 5 -9.62 -3.19 0.82
C PHE A 5 -8.22 -2.55 0.87
N LEU A 6 -7.79 -1.94 -0.22
CA LEU A 6 -6.60 -1.09 -0.25
C LEU A 6 -6.89 0.35 0.16
N ALA A 7 -7.99 0.62 0.86
CA ALA A 7 -8.37 1.99 1.26
C ALA A 7 -7.27 2.76 2.02
N GLY A 8 -6.30 2.05 2.60
CA GLY A 8 -5.08 2.65 3.15
C GLY A 8 -3.96 2.90 2.12
N PHE A 9 -4.12 2.46 0.85
CA PHE A 9 -3.09 2.51 -0.19
C PHE A 9 -3.61 2.93 -1.56
N ALA A 10 -4.90 2.74 -1.84
CA ALA A 10 -5.52 3.06 -3.12
C ALA A 10 -6.71 4.00 -2.93
N PRO A 11 -7.01 4.85 -3.91
CA PRO A 11 -8.21 5.68 -3.87
C PRO A 11 -9.47 4.81 -3.87
N GLY A 12 -10.49 5.22 -3.14
CA GLY A 12 -11.79 4.56 -3.15
C GLY A 12 -12.47 4.64 -4.53
N VAL A 13 -13.36 3.68 -4.79
CA VAL A 13 -14.09 3.58 -6.06
C VAL A 13 -15.26 4.57 -6.18
N ASP A 14 -15.70 5.16 -5.08
CA ASP A 14 -16.79 6.14 -5.02
C ASP A 14 -16.34 7.38 -4.24
N ALA A 15 -16.68 8.56 -4.77
CA ALA A 15 -16.43 9.84 -4.10
C ALA A 15 -17.07 9.92 -2.70
N LYS A 16 -18.17 9.22 -2.45
CA LYS A 16 -18.81 9.11 -1.14
C LYS A 16 -17.89 8.45 -0.10
N MET A 17 -16.95 7.61 -0.55
CA MET A 17 -15.97 6.94 0.32
C MET A 17 -14.75 7.80 0.65
N THR A 18 -14.66 9.03 0.13
CA THR A 18 -13.50 9.91 0.35
C THR A 18 -13.15 10.07 1.83
N PRO A 19 -14.06 10.37 2.77
CA PRO A 19 -13.73 10.51 4.18
C PRO A 19 -13.18 9.22 4.78
N TYR A 20 -13.75 8.09 4.42
CA TYR A 20 -13.29 6.77 4.84
C TYR A 20 -11.88 6.49 4.31
N THR A 21 -11.67 6.65 3.01
CA THR A 21 -10.37 6.44 2.36
C THR A 21 -9.29 7.32 2.98
N VAL A 22 -9.55 8.61 3.20
CA VAL A 22 -8.62 9.54 3.86
C VAL A 22 -8.30 9.05 5.28
N SER A 23 -9.30 8.64 6.05
CA SER A 23 -9.07 8.14 7.42
C SER A 23 -8.17 6.90 7.44
N LYS A 24 -8.36 5.96 6.51
CA LYS A 24 -7.56 4.73 6.43
C LYS A 24 -6.13 4.97 5.94
N HIS A 25 -5.94 5.87 4.97
CA HIS A 25 -4.60 6.35 4.60
C HIS A 25 -3.90 7.02 5.77
N GLY A 26 -4.64 7.82 6.54
CA GLY A 26 -4.12 8.47 7.75
C GLY A 26 -3.61 7.46 8.78
N VAL A 27 -4.34 6.37 9.03
CA VAL A 27 -3.92 5.31 9.96
C VAL A 27 -2.62 4.65 9.51
N VAL A 28 -2.50 4.30 8.22
CA VAL A 28 -1.27 3.68 7.68
C VAL A 28 -0.09 4.65 7.76
N ALA A 29 -0.29 5.90 7.36
CA ALA A 29 0.74 6.93 7.42
C ALA A 29 1.18 7.20 8.87
N MET A 30 0.24 7.31 9.81
CA MET A 30 0.50 7.50 11.23
C MET A 30 1.30 6.33 11.81
N THR A 31 0.89 5.09 11.53
CA THR A 31 1.59 3.87 11.98
C THR A 31 3.06 3.90 11.56
N ARG A 32 3.33 4.20 10.29
CA ARG A 32 4.69 4.28 9.75
C ARG A 32 5.49 5.44 10.32
N THR A 33 4.85 6.60 10.51
CA THR A 33 5.51 7.77 11.10
C THR A 33 5.88 7.53 12.56
N MET A 34 4.97 6.95 13.35
CA MET A 34 5.22 6.64 14.75
C MET A 34 6.28 5.55 14.93
N ALA A 35 6.38 4.63 13.99
CA ALA A 35 7.40 3.57 13.99
C ALA A 35 8.84 4.10 13.84
N VAL A 36 9.01 5.33 13.33
CA VAL A 36 10.33 5.99 13.24
C VAL A 36 10.82 6.46 14.62
N SER A 37 9.90 6.65 15.57
CA SER A 37 10.23 7.08 16.93
C SER A 37 10.77 5.91 17.73
N ASP A 38 11.98 6.01 18.24
CA ASP A 38 12.60 5.00 19.11
C ASP A 38 12.11 5.18 20.56
N ASN A 39 10.83 4.87 20.80
CA ASN A 39 10.18 4.99 22.10
C ASN A 39 9.90 3.64 22.76
N GLY A 40 10.45 2.56 22.21
CA GLY A 40 10.22 1.20 22.69
C GLY A 40 8.82 0.63 22.41
N ILE A 41 7.95 1.38 21.69
CA ILE A 41 6.61 0.96 21.32
C ILE A 41 6.61 0.51 19.85
N MET A 42 6.07 -0.67 19.60
CA MET A 42 5.92 -1.19 18.23
C MET A 42 4.57 -0.77 17.64
N HIS A 43 4.63 -0.08 16.53
CA HIS A 43 3.45 0.36 15.78
C HIS A 43 3.30 -0.51 14.53
N LYS A 44 2.14 -1.14 14.35
CA LYS A 44 1.84 -2.01 13.22
C LYS A 44 0.43 -1.76 12.74
N ALA A 45 0.15 -1.92 11.47
CA ALA A 45 -1.19 -1.78 10.90
C ALA A 45 -1.62 -3.06 10.19
N ILE A 46 -2.90 -3.41 10.36
CA ILE A 46 -3.54 -4.50 9.65
C ILE A 46 -4.62 -3.92 8.73
N CYS A 47 -4.65 -4.39 7.48
CA CYS A 47 -5.55 -3.93 6.43
C CYS A 47 -6.30 -5.13 5.85
N PRO A 48 -7.35 -5.63 6.54
CA PRO A 48 -8.14 -6.72 6.03
C PRO A 48 -9.07 -6.24 4.91
N ALA A 49 -9.29 -7.09 3.92
CA ALA A 49 -10.36 -6.94 2.94
C ALA A 49 -11.73 -7.25 3.56
N TRP A 50 -12.73 -7.52 2.72
CA TRP A 50 -14.08 -7.80 3.17
C TRP A 50 -14.14 -9.01 4.11
N THR A 51 -14.57 -8.79 5.35
CA THR A 51 -14.64 -9.80 6.41
C THR A 51 -16.09 -10.00 6.83
N ASP A 52 -16.49 -11.24 7.05
CA ASP A 52 -17.84 -11.60 7.51
C ASP A 52 -18.06 -11.11 8.95
N THR A 53 -18.69 -9.96 9.05
CA THR A 53 -18.99 -9.29 10.33
C THR A 53 -20.36 -8.63 10.25
N GLU A 54 -20.92 -8.29 11.41
CA GLU A 54 -22.22 -7.59 11.50
C GLU A 54 -22.21 -6.27 10.72
N ILE A 55 -21.09 -5.56 10.65
CA ILE A 55 -20.97 -4.31 9.88
C ILE A 55 -21.30 -4.55 8.41
N VAL A 56 -20.77 -5.62 7.82
CA VAL A 56 -21.01 -5.96 6.42
C VAL A 56 -22.44 -6.44 6.20
N SER A 57 -22.99 -7.23 7.13
CA SER A 57 -24.38 -7.70 7.05
C SER A 57 -25.37 -6.55 7.18
N THR A 58 -25.11 -5.57 8.05
CA THR A 58 -25.92 -4.37 8.24
C THR A 58 -25.84 -3.43 7.03
N ALA A 59 -24.63 -3.22 6.48
CA ALA A 59 -24.45 -2.46 5.25
C ALA A 59 -25.15 -3.12 4.06
N GLY A 60 -25.20 -4.45 4.03
CA GLY A 60 -25.93 -5.23 3.03
C GLY A 60 -27.47 -5.13 3.12
N GLN A 61 -28.01 -4.45 4.12
CA GLN A 61 -29.45 -4.13 4.23
C GLN A 61 -29.78 -2.72 3.75
N ALA A 62 -28.79 -1.90 3.43
CA ALA A 62 -28.96 -0.55 2.88
C ALA A 62 -29.47 -0.58 1.42
N GLN A 63 -29.91 0.57 0.95
CA GLN A 63 -30.55 0.72 -0.38
C GLN A 63 -29.66 0.31 -1.56
N ASP A 64 -28.32 0.29 -1.36
CA ASP A 64 -27.30 -0.08 -2.35
C ASP A 64 -26.76 -1.51 -2.13
N ALA A 65 -27.50 -2.38 -1.45
CA ALA A 65 -27.04 -3.71 -1.01
C ALA A 65 -26.69 -4.66 -2.17
N SER A 66 -27.35 -4.53 -3.32
CA SER A 66 -27.08 -5.36 -4.51
C SER A 66 -25.67 -5.09 -5.06
N ASP A 67 -25.31 -3.81 -5.14
CA ASP A 67 -24.03 -3.37 -5.70
C ASP A 67 -22.88 -3.74 -4.74
N LEU A 68 -23.09 -3.59 -3.44
CA LEU A 68 -22.13 -4.04 -2.43
C LEU A 68 -21.90 -5.56 -2.49
N LYS A 69 -22.96 -6.35 -2.57
CA LYS A 69 -22.84 -7.83 -2.69
C LYS A 69 -22.13 -8.25 -3.97
N ALA A 70 -22.46 -7.62 -5.09
CA ALA A 70 -21.79 -7.89 -6.37
C ALA A 70 -20.30 -7.51 -6.31
N HIS A 71 -19.99 -6.39 -5.65
CA HIS A 71 -18.62 -5.96 -5.43
C HIS A 71 -17.83 -6.94 -4.56
N ILE A 72 -18.36 -7.34 -3.41
CA ILE A 72 -17.76 -8.33 -2.50
C ILE A 72 -17.50 -9.65 -3.25
N GLN A 73 -18.49 -10.12 -4.02
CA GLN A 73 -18.35 -11.37 -4.78
C GLN A 73 -17.24 -11.28 -5.83
N LYS A 74 -17.13 -10.15 -6.52
CA LYS A 74 -16.08 -9.88 -7.51
C LYS A 74 -14.69 -9.84 -6.88
N MET A 75 -14.60 -9.46 -5.61
CA MET A 75 -13.38 -9.42 -4.80
C MET A 75 -12.99 -10.77 -4.17
N GLY A 76 -13.64 -11.86 -4.55
CA GLY A 76 -13.39 -13.20 -4.00
C GLY A 76 -14.30 -13.56 -2.81
N GLY A 77 -15.22 -12.69 -2.42
CA GLY A 77 -16.16 -12.92 -1.32
C GLY A 77 -15.63 -12.49 0.05
N LEU A 78 -16.33 -12.88 1.10
CA LEU A 78 -15.99 -12.56 2.48
C LEU A 78 -14.91 -13.50 3.02
N MET A 79 -14.01 -12.96 3.82
CA MET A 79 -13.08 -13.73 4.66
C MET A 79 -13.77 -14.06 5.99
N THR A 80 -13.30 -15.09 6.66
CA THR A 80 -13.73 -15.36 8.03
C THR A 80 -12.95 -14.47 9.03
N PRO A 81 -13.56 -14.13 10.18
CA PRO A 81 -12.86 -13.41 11.24
C PRO A 81 -11.60 -14.13 11.72
N GLU A 82 -11.62 -15.47 11.74
CA GLU A 82 -10.48 -16.30 12.15
C GLU A 82 -9.27 -16.11 11.22
N HIS A 83 -9.52 -16.00 9.92
CA HIS A 83 -8.45 -15.72 8.95
C HIS A 83 -7.77 -14.37 9.23
N VAL A 84 -8.55 -13.36 9.55
CA VAL A 84 -8.02 -12.03 9.94
C VAL A 84 -7.28 -12.11 11.26
N ALA A 85 -7.80 -12.85 12.25
CA ALA A 85 -7.15 -13.04 13.54
C ALA A 85 -5.80 -13.76 13.42
N GLU A 86 -5.69 -14.75 12.54
CA GLU A 86 -4.41 -15.40 12.23
C GLU A 86 -3.42 -14.41 11.62
N GLY A 87 -3.85 -13.60 10.67
CA GLY A 87 -3.01 -12.54 10.08
C GLY A 87 -2.54 -11.53 11.13
N PHE A 88 -3.42 -11.12 12.04
CA PHE A 88 -3.06 -10.26 13.16
C PHE A 88 -1.98 -10.88 14.05
N PHE A 89 -2.12 -12.16 14.39
CA PHE A 89 -1.13 -12.88 15.20
C PHE A 89 0.24 -12.95 14.49
N ARG A 90 0.24 -13.24 13.19
CA ARG A 90 1.46 -13.22 12.37
C ARG A 90 2.10 -11.84 12.33
N LEU A 91 1.29 -10.79 12.14
CA LEU A 91 1.77 -9.41 12.16
C LEU A 91 2.47 -9.08 13.49
N LEU A 92 1.90 -9.50 14.61
CA LEU A 92 2.50 -9.27 15.93
C LEU A 92 3.82 -10.00 16.13
N THR A 93 3.90 -11.28 15.72
CA THR A 93 5.00 -12.18 16.06
C THR A 93 6.14 -12.19 15.04
N GLN A 94 5.84 -11.92 13.75
CA GLN A 94 6.77 -12.14 12.65
C GLN A 94 7.21 -10.84 11.96
N CYS A 95 6.51 -9.72 12.18
CA CYS A 95 6.80 -8.47 11.49
C CYS A 95 7.46 -7.45 12.40
N GLY A 96 8.31 -6.60 11.81
CA GLY A 96 9.00 -5.51 12.50
C GLY A 96 8.09 -4.31 12.81
N ASN A 97 8.68 -3.30 13.44
CA ASN A 97 8.02 -2.02 13.72
C ASN A 97 7.72 -1.27 12.40
N GLY A 98 6.56 -0.65 12.30
CA GLY A 98 6.09 0.05 11.08
C GLY A 98 5.41 -0.86 10.06
N ALA A 99 5.42 -2.18 10.26
CA ALA A 99 4.85 -3.12 9.32
C ALA A 99 3.36 -2.89 9.10
N THR A 100 2.96 -2.95 7.85
CA THR A 100 1.56 -2.90 7.42
C THR A 100 1.24 -4.16 6.65
N MET A 101 0.29 -4.95 7.15
CA MET A 101 -0.11 -6.22 6.53
C MET A 101 -1.46 -6.09 5.85
N VAL A 102 -1.50 -6.44 4.58
CA VAL A 102 -2.74 -6.56 3.80
C VAL A 102 -3.18 -8.02 3.81
N ILE A 103 -4.45 -8.23 4.12
CA ILE A 103 -5.06 -9.56 4.17
C ILE A 103 -6.19 -9.62 3.15
N VAL A 104 -6.06 -10.55 2.21
CA VAL A 104 -7.04 -10.81 1.14
C VAL A 104 -7.42 -12.27 1.19
N LYS A 105 -8.67 -12.58 0.88
CA LYS A 105 -9.15 -13.96 0.80
C LYS A 105 -8.36 -14.74 -0.25
N ASP A 106 -8.03 -15.96 0.08
CA ASP A 106 -7.32 -16.91 -0.79
C ASP A 106 -5.95 -16.43 -1.31
N CYS A 107 -5.41 -15.39 -0.66
CA CYS A 107 -4.08 -14.86 -0.95
C CYS A 107 -3.13 -15.03 0.25
N PRO A 108 -1.82 -15.11 0.02
CA PRO A 108 -0.85 -15.02 1.10
C PRO A 108 -0.97 -13.69 1.86
N TYR A 109 -0.58 -13.67 3.14
CA TYR A 109 -0.46 -12.42 3.90
C TYR A 109 0.62 -11.54 3.30
N ILE A 110 0.25 -10.35 2.84
CA ILE A 110 1.14 -9.43 2.14
C ILE A 110 1.62 -8.37 3.11
N VAL A 111 2.90 -8.39 3.45
CA VAL A 111 3.52 -7.30 4.22
C VAL A 111 4.00 -6.25 3.23
N MET A 112 3.42 -5.05 3.34
CA MET A 112 3.81 -3.94 2.48
C MET A 112 5.23 -3.50 2.81
N PRO A 113 6.08 -3.30 1.80
CA PRO A 113 7.45 -2.88 2.03
C PRO A 113 7.47 -1.52 2.73
N ASP A 114 8.37 -1.38 3.70
CA ASP A 114 8.68 -0.09 4.29
C ASP A 114 9.27 0.80 3.20
N TYR A 115 8.72 2.02 3.07
CA TYR A 115 9.42 3.05 2.32
C TYR A 115 10.68 3.43 3.11
N ASN A 116 11.72 2.64 2.91
CA ASN A 116 13.00 2.91 3.53
C ASN A 116 13.44 4.32 3.14
N LYS A 117 13.82 5.14 4.13
CA LYS A 117 14.38 6.49 3.90
C LYS A 117 15.45 6.47 2.81
N SER A 118 16.20 5.39 2.72
CA SER A 118 17.22 5.17 1.69
C SER A 118 16.66 5.15 0.27
N ILE A 119 15.49 4.54 0.05
CA ILE A 119 14.84 4.51 -1.28
C ILE A 119 14.35 5.91 -1.65
N VAL A 120 13.72 6.62 -0.71
CA VAL A 120 13.24 7.99 -0.95
C VAL A 120 14.41 8.94 -1.24
N LEU A 121 15.50 8.83 -0.48
CA LEU A 121 16.70 9.63 -0.70
C LEU A 121 17.39 9.28 -2.03
N LEU A 122 17.42 7.99 -2.38
CA LEU A 122 17.94 7.53 -3.67
C LEU A 122 17.12 8.11 -4.84
N LEU A 123 15.79 7.99 -4.77
CA LEU A 123 14.88 8.55 -5.79
C LEU A 123 15.00 10.07 -5.89
N ALA A 124 15.10 10.78 -4.77
CA ALA A 124 15.33 12.21 -4.75
C ALA A 124 16.70 12.59 -5.33
N GLY A 125 17.74 11.80 -5.06
CA GLY A 125 19.08 11.97 -5.64
C GLY A 125 19.08 11.77 -7.15
N VAL A 126 18.45 10.68 -7.61
CA VAL A 126 18.30 10.39 -9.05
C VAL A 126 17.49 11.48 -9.75
N SER A 127 16.38 11.93 -9.17
CA SER A 127 15.57 13.02 -9.72
C SER A 127 16.38 14.33 -9.88
N LYS A 128 17.18 14.68 -8.86
CA LYS A 128 18.08 15.84 -8.94
C LYS A 128 19.14 15.68 -10.02
N LEU A 129 19.72 14.48 -10.16
CA LEU A 129 20.73 14.19 -11.18
C LEU A 129 20.15 14.30 -12.59
N VAL A 130 18.98 13.70 -12.82
CA VAL A 130 18.25 13.77 -14.09
C VAL A 130 17.89 15.22 -14.41
N GLY A 131 17.36 15.97 -13.45
CA GLY A 131 17.05 17.39 -13.63
C GLY A 131 18.30 18.22 -14.00
N LYS A 132 19.45 17.92 -13.38
CA LYS A 132 20.72 18.60 -13.69
C LYS A 132 21.27 18.26 -15.08
N VAL A 133 21.07 17.02 -15.53
CA VAL A 133 21.45 16.58 -16.89
C VAL A 133 20.53 17.19 -17.93
N MET A 134 19.23 17.26 -17.66
CA MET A 134 18.24 17.83 -18.59
C MET A 134 18.25 19.36 -18.65
N SER A 135 18.71 20.06 -17.60
CA SER A 135 18.76 21.53 -17.56
C SER A 135 19.97 22.16 -18.27
N LYS A 136 20.92 21.35 -18.73
CA LYS A 136 22.03 21.85 -19.61
C LYS A 136 21.55 21.82 -21.04
N ASP A 137 21.59 22.96 -21.73
CA ASP A 137 21.13 23.22 -23.10
C ASP A 137 21.80 22.37 -24.21
N MET A 138 22.40 21.25 -23.85
CA MET A 138 23.03 20.30 -24.76
C MET A 138 22.51 18.88 -24.51
N VAL A 139 21.21 18.65 -24.77
CA VAL A 139 20.73 17.28 -24.92
C VAL A 139 21.07 16.76 -26.30
N THR A 140 22.31 16.32 -26.49
CA THR A 140 22.62 15.44 -27.63
C THR A 140 21.93 14.08 -27.38
N GLY A 141 21.50 13.41 -28.45
CA GLY A 141 20.81 12.11 -28.34
C GLY A 141 21.57 11.08 -27.47
N ALA A 142 22.92 11.20 -27.38
CA ALA A 142 23.76 10.38 -26.51
C ALA A 142 23.48 10.59 -25.01
N HIS A 143 23.18 11.80 -24.56
CA HIS A 143 22.87 12.09 -23.18
C HIS A 143 21.47 11.57 -22.78
N LEU A 144 20.53 11.59 -23.72
CA LEU A 144 19.20 11.05 -23.51
C LEU A 144 19.23 9.51 -23.38
N THR A 145 19.99 8.83 -24.22
CA THR A 145 20.19 7.37 -24.15
C THR A 145 20.86 6.96 -22.83
N VAL A 146 21.86 7.67 -22.37
CA VAL A 146 22.55 7.40 -21.11
C VAL A 146 21.57 7.61 -19.93
N ALA A 147 20.76 8.67 -19.93
CA ALA A 147 19.78 8.92 -18.87
C ALA A 147 18.69 7.82 -18.81
N ILE A 148 18.17 7.39 -19.97
CA ILE A 148 17.18 6.31 -20.08
C ILE A 148 17.78 4.98 -19.61
N THR A 149 19.00 4.65 -20.00
CA THR A 149 19.68 3.42 -19.59
C THR A 149 19.95 3.40 -18.09
N LEU A 150 20.37 4.52 -17.50
CA LEU A 150 20.55 4.66 -16.04
C LEU A 150 19.21 4.51 -15.29
N MET A 151 18.14 5.11 -15.77
CA MET A 151 16.80 4.94 -15.19
C MET A 151 16.36 3.46 -15.26
N PHE A 152 16.61 2.79 -16.38
CA PHE A 152 16.24 1.38 -16.53
C PHE A 152 17.05 0.48 -15.59
N LEU A 153 18.36 0.70 -15.47
CA LEU A 153 19.22 -0.05 -14.54
C LEU A 153 18.80 0.16 -13.07
N ILE A 154 18.48 1.39 -12.69
CA ILE A 154 17.97 1.70 -11.34
C ILE A 154 16.63 1.04 -11.12
N PHE A 155 15.73 1.03 -12.08
CA PHE A 155 14.45 0.37 -12.01
C PHE A 155 14.60 -1.16 -11.85
N CYS A 156 15.47 -1.80 -12.65
CA CYS A 156 15.79 -3.22 -12.50
C CYS A 156 16.42 -3.54 -11.15
N TYR A 157 17.32 -2.71 -10.66
CA TYR A 157 17.93 -2.87 -9.33
C TYR A 157 16.90 -2.73 -8.21
N LEU A 158 15.97 -1.79 -8.31
CA LEU A 158 14.87 -1.65 -7.35
C LEU A 158 13.94 -2.85 -7.37
N LEU A 159 13.65 -3.42 -8.54
CA LEU A 159 12.88 -4.66 -8.65
C LEU A 159 13.57 -5.84 -7.95
N THR A 160 14.90 -5.98 -8.05
CA THR A 160 15.64 -7.06 -7.36
C THR A 160 15.72 -6.89 -5.84
N ILE A 161 15.44 -5.69 -5.31
CA ILE A 161 15.38 -5.44 -3.85
C ILE A 161 13.96 -5.63 -3.32
N ILE A 162 12.93 -5.45 -4.16
CA ILE A 162 11.52 -5.52 -3.77
C ILE A 162 10.97 -6.95 -3.90
N PHE A 163 11.54 -7.76 -4.79
CA PHE A 163 11.19 -9.16 -5.03
C PHE A 163 12.34 -10.10 -4.65
#